data_1d54491c622c9d05a881a30bda76dc05
#
_entry.id   1d54491c622c9d05a881a30bda76dc05
#
_cell.length_a   1.000
_cell.length_b   1.000
_cell.length_c   1.000
_cell.angle_alpha   90.00
_cell.angle_beta   90.00
_cell.angle_gamma   90.00
#
_symmetry.space_group_name_H-M   'P 1'
#
loop_
_entity.id
_entity.type
_entity.pdbx_description
1 polymer ?
#
loop_
_entity_poly.entity_id
_entity_poly.type
_entity_poly.pdbx_seq_one_letter_code
_entity_poly.pdbx_strand_id
1 'polypeptide(L)'
;MLRTRTPAETLDIVLPLAKKCGITRIAEITGLDRIGIPVFSCIRPGAADGAISVYNGKGLTDDEARVSAVMEGIERYCAEVGDRKLIYDRYSNLNPAEALDPAELILPQGIGPDTVIPWYPCRDLISGDELLLPAHAVFHPVPHTHGRFMRTSTNGIASGNTFNEAALYGLCEVIERDAWSLVEASGIAGKVIDIDTIPEKPSEADGASASAAGEYLDKCAELRELLRRFADNGVDVILRDITADNGIPTIAAVSDDVRLKDPSLLCIGMGTSLSPAVAAIRAVTETAQSRLTQIHGAREDTTEAEFRKQIGYDRTKRLNKKWFGVPESKDDLRNFADIPRFEADYCGGVCDFSKELEYISERLASCGTKHIFAASLSTLDADIEVVRVIVPGLESFAIDNQRMGERCRNARRNRFSGAKSQTE
;
A
#
# COMPACT_ATOMS: atom_id res chain seq x y z
N MET A 1 1.45 15.18 -2.75
CA MET A 1 0.77 14.40 -1.69
C MET A 1 0.74 15.30 -0.49
N LEU A 2 -0.44 15.58 0.06
CA LEU A 2 -0.53 16.43 1.23
C LEU A 2 0.12 15.74 2.43
N ARG A 3 0.99 16.43 3.12
CA ARG A 3 1.65 16.03 4.36
C ARG A 3 1.60 17.21 5.33
N THR A 4 1.62 16.94 6.61
CA THR A 4 1.63 18.01 7.62
C THR A 4 2.93 18.80 7.67
N ARG A 5 4.01 18.21 7.13
CA ARG A 5 5.33 18.86 6.99
C ARG A 5 5.90 18.59 5.60
N THR A 6 6.79 19.43 5.15
CA THR A 6 7.56 19.21 3.93
C THR A 6 8.51 18.02 4.08
N PRO A 7 8.95 17.39 2.98
CA PRO A 7 9.96 16.33 3.02
C PRO A 7 11.25 16.74 3.74
N ALA A 8 11.72 17.97 3.52
CA ALA A 8 12.93 18.51 4.15
C ALA A 8 12.76 18.65 5.68
N GLU A 9 11.65 19.22 6.14
CA GLU A 9 11.36 19.33 7.59
C GLU A 9 11.27 17.96 8.25
N THR A 10 10.66 16.99 7.59
CA THR A 10 10.59 15.62 8.11
C THR A 10 11.98 14.97 8.13
N LEU A 11 12.82 15.18 7.10
CA LEU A 11 14.20 14.67 7.07
C LEU A 11 15.04 15.21 8.24
N ASP A 12 14.91 16.50 8.57
CA ASP A 12 15.62 17.10 9.71
C ASP A 12 15.28 16.42 11.04
N ILE A 13 14.04 15.93 11.19
CA ILE A 13 13.60 15.20 12.39
C ILE A 13 14.12 13.76 12.36
N VAL A 14 14.04 13.05 11.23
CA VAL A 14 14.23 11.60 11.19
C VAL A 14 15.66 11.16 10.95
N LEU A 15 16.50 11.97 10.27
CA LEU A 15 17.90 11.61 10.04
C LEU A 15 18.71 11.40 11.33
N PRO A 16 18.57 12.22 12.39
CA PRO A 16 19.20 11.94 13.67
C PRO A 16 18.77 10.61 14.31
N LEU A 17 17.53 10.14 14.04
CA LEU A 17 16.99 8.90 14.59
C LEU A 17 17.46 7.66 13.85
N ALA A 18 17.93 7.80 12.61
CA ALA A 18 18.30 6.68 11.74
C ALA A 18 19.29 5.72 12.42
N LYS A 19 20.31 6.26 13.10
CA LYS A 19 21.30 5.45 13.83
C LYS A 19 20.66 4.67 14.99
N LYS A 20 19.73 5.29 15.73
CA LYS A 20 19.00 4.64 16.85
C LYS A 20 18.14 3.47 16.35
N CYS A 21 17.58 3.62 15.15
CA CYS A 21 16.79 2.57 14.49
C CYS A 21 17.66 1.49 13.79
N GLY A 22 19.00 1.55 13.91
CA GLY A 22 19.90 0.59 13.30
C GLY A 22 20.09 0.79 11.79
N ILE A 23 19.67 1.93 11.24
CA ILE A 23 19.90 2.30 9.83
C ILE A 23 21.39 2.68 9.69
N THR A 24 22.12 1.95 8.85
CA THR A 24 23.55 2.13 8.66
C THR A 24 23.89 2.83 7.36
N ARG A 25 23.01 2.79 6.37
CA ARG A 25 23.21 3.40 5.06
C ARG A 25 21.91 3.88 4.46
N ILE A 26 21.96 5.05 3.86
CA ILE A 26 20.91 5.63 2.99
C ILE A 26 21.64 5.98 1.69
N ALA A 27 21.20 5.41 0.57
CA ALA A 27 21.88 5.56 -0.71
C ALA A 27 20.87 5.84 -1.83
N GLU A 28 21.17 6.81 -2.67
CA GLU A 28 20.45 7.01 -3.91
C GLU A 28 20.72 5.85 -4.87
N ILE A 29 19.68 5.30 -5.48
CA ILE A 29 19.74 4.25 -6.50
C ILE A 29 19.04 4.63 -7.81
N THR A 30 18.54 5.84 -7.90
CA THR A 30 17.84 6.42 -9.06
C THR A 30 18.56 6.14 -10.37
N GLY A 31 19.86 6.40 -10.42
CA GLY A 31 20.68 6.27 -11.62
C GLY A 31 20.93 4.83 -12.10
N LEU A 32 20.46 3.81 -11.38
CA LEU A 32 20.55 2.42 -11.82
C LEU A 32 19.48 2.07 -12.88
N ASP A 33 18.38 2.82 -12.95
CA ASP A 33 17.38 2.68 -14.02
C ASP A 33 17.35 3.95 -14.88
N ARG A 34 17.19 3.77 -16.19
CA ARG A 34 17.17 4.86 -17.16
C ARG A 34 15.95 5.79 -17.06
N ILE A 35 14.90 5.38 -16.33
CA ILE A 35 13.66 6.16 -16.20
C ILE A 35 13.89 7.43 -15.36
N GLY A 36 14.81 7.38 -14.39
CA GLY A 36 15.21 8.55 -13.60
C GLY A 36 14.16 9.06 -12.62
N ILE A 37 13.23 8.21 -12.17
CA ILE A 37 12.32 8.53 -11.07
C ILE A 37 13.08 8.32 -9.75
N PRO A 38 13.07 9.30 -8.81
CA PRO A 38 13.85 9.23 -7.58
C PRO A 38 13.51 8.02 -6.71
N VAL A 39 14.53 7.22 -6.38
CA VAL A 39 14.45 6.10 -5.43
C VAL A 39 15.72 6.07 -4.58
N PHE A 40 15.52 5.90 -3.27
CA PHE A 40 16.58 5.72 -2.30
C PHE A 40 16.48 4.34 -1.65
N SER A 41 17.62 3.75 -1.33
CA SER A 41 17.72 2.51 -0.55
C SER A 41 18.15 2.82 0.86
N CYS A 42 17.50 2.21 1.86
CA CYS A 42 17.81 2.30 3.28
C CYS A 42 18.18 0.90 3.78
N ILE A 43 19.31 0.77 4.47
CA ILE A 43 19.86 -0.52 4.92
C ILE A 43 19.92 -0.55 6.44
N ARG A 44 19.27 -1.57 7.02
CA ARG A 44 19.17 -1.82 8.45
C ARG A 44 19.59 -3.28 8.75
N PRO A 45 20.89 -3.57 8.88
CA PRO A 45 21.40 -4.95 9.04
C PRO A 45 20.91 -5.66 10.31
N GLY A 46 20.56 -4.89 11.36
CA GLY A 46 20.03 -5.39 12.62
C GLY A 46 18.51 -5.58 12.62
N ALA A 47 17.86 -5.79 11.47
CA ALA A 47 16.45 -6.16 11.41
C ALA A 47 16.20 -7.49 12.13
N ALA A 48 15.05 -7.61 12.80
CA ALA A 48 14.70 -8.84 13.51
C ALA A 48 14.59 -10.05 12.55
N ASP A 49 14.83 -11.25 13.08
CA ASP A 49 14.73 -12.49 12.31
C ASP A 49 13.34 -12.62 11.65
N GLY A 50 13.34 -12.83 10.34
CA GLY A 50 12.11 -12.90 9.53
C GLY A 50 11.68 -11.57 8.91
N ALA A 51 12.37 -10.46 9.19
CA ALA A 51 12.24 -9.20 8.47
C ALA A 51 13.33 -9.06 7.41
N ILE A 52 13.05 -8.26 6.36
CA ILE A 52 14.07 -7.84 5.39
C ILE A 52 14.93 -6.72 5.97
N SER A 53 16.16 -6.59 5.49
CA SER A 53 17.11 -5.59 5.96
C SER A 53 17.28 -4.39 5.01
N VAL A 54 16.74 -4.46 3.81
CA VAL A 54 16.85 -3.43 2.76
C VAL A 54 15.48 -2.92 2.38
N TYR A 55 15.27 -1.62 2.50
CA TYR A 55 14.03 -0.91 2.19
C TYR A 55 14.28 0.12 1.10
N ASN A 56 13.26 0.42 0.30
CA ASN A 56 13.39 1.39 -0.79
C ASN A 56 12.28 2.44 -0.71
N GLY A 57 12.67 3.71 -0.64
CA GLY A 57 11.75 4.85 -0.71
C GLY A 57 11.68 5.43 -2.11
N LYS A 58 10.53 5.99 -2.45
CA LYS A 58 10.21 6.58 -3.74
C LYS A 58 9.61 7.97 -3.57
N GLY A 59 9.75 8.82 -4.57
CA GLY A 59 9.16 10.15 -4.59
C GLY A 59 9.23 10.82 -5.96
N LEU A 60 8.63 12.00 -6.06
CA LEU A 60 8.76 12.88 -7.23
C LEU A 60 10.06 13.67 -7.19
N THR A 61 10.60 13.89 -5.99
CA THR A 61 11.87 14.57 -5.72
C THR A 61 12.79 13.67 -4.90
N ASP A 62 14.08 14.01 -4.87
CA ASP A 62 15.09 13.29 -4.09
C ASP A 62 14.76 13.32 -2.59
N ASP A 63 14.30 14.47 -2.07
CA ASP A 63 13.91 14.59 -0.66
C ASP A 63 12.70 13.72 -0.33
N GLU A 64 11.69 13.63 -1.20
CA GLU A 64 10.55 12.73 -1.02
C GLU A 64 11.00 11.27 -1.02
N ALA A 65 11.84 10.87 -1.96
CA ALA A 65 12.33 9.50 -2.04
C ALA A 65 13.21 9.14 -0.85
N ARG A 66 14.05 10.09 -0.40
CA ARG A 66 14.95 9.90 0.73
C ARG A 66 14.18 9.78 2.04
N VAL A 67 13.22 10.70 2.30
CA VAL A 67 12.38 10.63 3.52
C VAL A 67 11.55 9.35 3.52
N SER A 68 11.00 8.94 2.37
CA SER A 68 10.26 7.69 2.22
C SER A 68 11.12 6.48 2.62
N ALA A 69 12.38 6.40 2.17
CA ALA A 69 13.28 5.30 2.52
C ALA A 69 13.63 5.26 4.01
N VAL A 70 13.91 6.43 4.61
CA VAL A 70 14.26 6.53 6.05
C VAL A 70 13.06 6.16 6.91
N MET A 71 11.88 6.70 6.57
CA MET A 71 10.65 6.43 7.31
C MET A 71 10.26 4.96 7.22
N GLU A 72 10.43 4.30 6.07
CA GLU A 72 10.21 2.84 5.99
C GLU A 72 11.15 2.07 6.94
N GLY A 73 12.42 2.45 7.03
CA GLY A 73 13.36 1.86 7.99
C GLY A 73 12.92 2.07 9.45
N ILE A 74 12.38 3.24 9.77
CA ILE A 74 11.84 3.56 11.10
C ILE A 74 10.54 2.78 11.37
N GLU A 75 9.64 2.68 10.39
CA GLU A 75 8.42 1.86 10.49
C GLU A 75 8.76 0.42 10.87
N ARG A 76 9.74 -0.18 10.17
CA ARG A 76 10.15 -1.57 10.43
C ARG A 76 10.78 -1.73 11.81
N TYR A 77 11.53 -0.75 12.29
CA TYR A 77 12.06 -0.74 13.65
C TYR A 77 10.95 -0.67 14.69
N CYS A 78 9.99 0.24 14.52
CA CYS A 78 8.87 0.41 15.44
C CYS A 78 7.88 -0.77 15.38
N ALA A 79 7.82 -1.51 14.27
CA ALA A 79 6.94 -2.65 14.08
C ALA A 79 7.37 -3.90 14.84
N GLU A 80 8.64 -4.01 15.25
CA GLU A 80 9.12 -5.15 16.04
C GLU A 80 8.51 -5.14 17.45
N VAL A 81 8.31 -6.31 18.04
CA VAL A 81 7.74 -6.42 19.40
C VAL A 81 8.60 -5.67 20.42
N GLY A 82 9.95 -5.77 20.33
CA GLY A 82 10.86 -5.12 21.26
C GLY A 82 10.56 -5.48 22.73
N ASP A 83 10.66 -4.50 23.62
CA ASP A 83 10.44 -4.64 25.06
C ASP A 83 8.96 -4.44 25.47
N ARG A 84 8.01 -4.48 24.53
CA ARG A 84 6.60 -4.27 24.83
C ARG A 84 6.03 -5.41 25.66
N LYS A 85 5.22 -5.06 26.67
CA LYS A 85 4.51 -6.04 27.49
C LYS A 85 3.30 -6.55 26.72
N LEU A 86 3.25 -7.87 26.52
CA LEU A 86 2.13 -8.56 25.89
C LEU A 86 1.34 -9.34 26.94
N ILE A 87 0.03 -9.43 26.76
CA ILE A 87 -0.88 -10.24 27.59
C ILE A 87 -0.98 -11.60 26.92
N TYR A 88 -0.78 -12.71 27.67
CA TYR A 88 -0.88 -14.06 27.13
C TYR A 88 -2.10 -14.75 27.69
N ASP A 89 -3.07 -15.04 26.83
CA ASP A 89 -4.28 -15.77 27.21
C ASP A 89 -4.96 -16.42 26.00
N ARG A 90 -6.00 -17.21 26.25
CA ARG A 90 -6.96 -17.68 25.26
C ARG A 90 -8.10 -16.68 25.11
N TYR A 91 -8.68 -16.59 23.93
CA TYR A 91 -9.85 -15.74 23.72
C TYR A 91 -11.00 -16.12 24.66
N SER A 92 -11.24 -17.42 24.90
CA SER A 92 -12.30 -17.90 25.81
C SER A 92 -12.17 -17.44 27.27
N ASN A 93 -10.98 -16.98 27.69
CA ASN A 93 -10.75 -16.45 29.04
C ASN A 93 -10.89 -14.92 29.08
N LEU A 94 -10.89 -14.24 27.95
CA LEU A 94 -11.01 -12.80 27.87
C LEU A 94 -12.49 -12.37 27.86
N ASN A 95 -12.75 -11.14 28.31
CA ASN A 95 -14.05 -10.54 28.15
C ASN A 95 -14.28 -10.23 26.66
N PRO A 96 -15.34 -10.78 26.00
CA PRO A 96 -15.63 -10.50 24.59
C PRO A 96 -15.90 -9.02 24.28
N ALA A 97 -16.23 -8.20 25.29
CA ALA A 97 -16.38 -6.76 25.12
C ALA A 97 -15.04 -6.01 25.12
N GLU A 98 -13.95 -6.66 25.51
CA GLU A 98 -12.61 -6.07 25.63
C GLU A 98 -11.58 -6.72 24.69
N ALA A 99 -11.98 -7.73 23.91
CA ALA A 99 -11.10 -8.43 23.00
C ALA A 99 -11.81 -8.75 21.67
N LEU A 100 -11.10 -8.56 20.55
CA LEU A 100 -11.59 -8.95 19.22
C LEU A 100 -11.61 -10.49 19.12
N ASP A 101 -12.70 -11.05 18.59
CA ASP A 101 -12.71 -12.47 18.20
C ASP A 101 -11.66 -12.69 17.10
N PRO A 102 -10.63 -13.53 17.33
CA PRO A 102 -9.61 -13.78 16.34
C PRO A 102 -10.13 -14.32 15.00
N ALA A 103 -11.31 -14.94 15.00
CA ALA A 103 -11.95 -15.44 13.78
C ALA A 103 -12.27 -14.32 12.76
N GLU A 104 -12.42 -13.06 13.22
CA GLU A 104 -12.65 -11.91 12.36
C GLU A 104 -11.41 -11.50 11.54
N LEU A 105 -10.21 -12.01 11.92
CA LEU A 105 -8.93 -11.68 11.25
C LEU A 105 -8.61 -12.56 10.03
N ILE A 106 -9.54 -13.35 9.52
CA ILE A 106 -9.31 -14.29 8.41
C ILE A 106 -8.11 -15.22 8.71
N LEU A 107 -8.32 -16.17 9.63
CA LEU A 107 -7.28 -17.08 10.09
C LEU A 107 -6.84 -18.08 9.01
N PRO A 108 -5.58 -18.58 9.05
CA PRO A 108 -5.14 -19.69 8.21
C PRO A 108 -5.95 -20.97 8.49
N GLN A 109 -6.03 -21.87 7.51
CA GLN A 109 -6.69 -23.16 7.69
C GLN A 109 -6.04 -23.97 8.83
N GLY A 110 -6.89 -24.58 9.66
CA GLY A 110 -6.45 -25.43 10.78
C GLY A 110 -6.02 -24.67 12.04
N ILE A 111 -6.09 -23.35 12.04
CA ILE A 111 -5.87 -22.55 13.24
C ILE A 111 -7.21 -22.25 13.91
N GLY A 112 -7.37 -22.69 15.15
CA GLY A 112 -8.54 -22.35 15.98
C GLY A 112 -8.37 -21.00 16.67
N PRO A 113 -9.46 -20.26 16.91
CA PRO A 113 -9.41 -18.97 17.58
C PRO A 113 -9.00 -19.09 19.05
N ASP A 114 -9.28 -20.23 19.69
CA ASP A 114 -9.05 -20.46 21.12
C ASP A 114 -7.66 -21.06 21.42
N THR A 115 -6.62 -20.42 20.91
CA THR A 115 -5.21 -20.75 21.18
C THR A 115 -4.64 -19.74 22.16
N VAL A 116 -3.70 -20.16 23.06
CA VAL A 116 -2.93 -19.21 23.88
C VAL A 116 -2.01 -18.41 22.98
N ILE A 117 -2.28 -17.10 22.88
CA ILE A 117 -1.53 -16.16 22.05
C ILE A 117 -1.23 -14.87 22.81
N PRO A 118 -0.25 -14.08 22.38
CA PRO A 118 -0.03 -12.73 22.90
C PRO A 118 -1.08 -11.76 22.35
N TRP A 119 -1.55 -10.85 23.21
CA TRP A 119 -2.51 -9.80 22.92
C TRP A 119 -1.90 -8.42 23.18
N TYR A 120 -2.40 -7.42 22.44
CA TYR A 120 -1.98 -6.03 22.57
C TYR A 120 -3.17 -5.08 22.39
N PRO A 121 -3.28 -4.01 23.20
CA PRO A 121 -4.38 -3.08 23.10
C PRO A 121 -4.30 -2.24 21.81
N CYS A 122 -5.44 -2.08 21.14
CA CYS A 122 -5.60 -1.26 19.94
C CYS A 122 -6.88 -0.42 20.07
N ARG A 123 -6.84 0.81 19.60
CA ARG A 123 -7.99 1.69 19.59
C ARG A 123 -8.83 1.45 18.34
N ASP A 124 -10.13 1.30 18.50
CA ASP A 124 -11.08 1.34 17.40
C ASP A 124 -11.36 2.80 16.99
N LEU A 125 -11.11 3.15 15.76
CA LEU A 125 -11.30 4.51 15.24
C LEU A 125 -12.78 4.84 15.00
N ILE A 126 -13.67 3.83 14.95
CA ILE A 126 -15.12 4.02 14.77
C ILE A 126 -15.78 4.30 16.12
N SER A 127 -15.59 3.42 17.12
CA SER A 127 -16.22 3.56 18.43
C SER A 127 -15.42 4.41 19.41
N GLY A 128 -14.12 4.50 19.23
CA GLY A 128 -13.18 5.13 20.16
C GLY A 128 -12.72 4.21 21.29
N ASP A 129 -13.27 2.99 21.39
CA ASP A 129 -12.96 2.02 22.45
C ASP A 129 -11.56 1.39 22.23
N GLU A 130 -11.01 0.85 23.32
CA GLU A 130 -9.77 0.06 23.27
C GLU A 130 -10.11 -1.43 23.43
N LEU A 131 -9.66 -2.24 22.47
CA LEU A 131 -9.80 -3.69 22.50
C LEU A 131 -8.45 -4.38 22.41
N LEU A 132 -8.34 -5.56 22.97
CA LEU A 132 -7.21 -6.45 22.81
C LEU A 132 -7.28 -7.17 21.48
N LEU A 133 -6.23 -7.05 20.67
CA LEU A 133 -6.05 -7.77 19.41
C LEU A 133 -4.89 -8.75 19.51
N PRO A 134 -4.92 -9.89 18.75
CA PRO A 134 -3.76 -10.76 18.64
C PRO A 134 -2.51 -9.98 18.20
N ALA A 135 -1.43 -10.06 19.00
CA ALA A 135 -0.19 -9.33 18.71
C ALA A 135 0.40 -9.66 17.33
N HIS A 136 0.08 -10.83 16.78
CA HIS A 136 0.44 -11.22 15.40
C HIS A 136 -0.24 -10.36 14.32
N ALA A 137 -1.36 -9.70 14.64
CA ALA A 137 -1.98 -8.72 13.74
C ALA A 137 -1.34 -7.33 13.87
N VAL A 138 -0.70 -7.04 15.00
CA VAL A 138 -0.17 -5.71 15.34
C VAL A 138 1.30 -5.57 14.93
N PHE A 139 2.15 -6.53 15.28
CA PHE A 139 3.61 -6.45 15.13
C PHE A 139 4.14 -7.26 13.94
N HIS A 140 5.31 -6.86 13.45
CA HIS A 140 6.03 -7.60 12.40
C HIS A 140 7.56 -7.37 12.50
N PRO A 141 8.34 -8.47 12.55
CA PRO A 141 7.90 -9.84 12.79
C PRO A 141 7.53 -10.08 14.27
N VAL A 142 6.70 -11.10 14.51
CA VAL A 142 6.51 -11.63 15.86
C VAL A 142 7.41 -12.84 16.03
N PRO A 143 8.35 -12.84 16.99
CA PRO A 143 9.26 -13.95 17.22
C PRO A 143 8.51 -15.27 17.51
N HIS A 144 9.04 -16.39 17.04
CA HIS A 144 8.43 -17.72 17.26
C HIS A 144 8.29 -18.11 18.73
N THR A 145 9.05 -17.48 19.62
CA THR A 145 8.95 -17.63 21.08
C THR A 145 7.59 -17.21 21.63
N HIS A 146 6.86 -16.35 20.89
CA HIS A 146 5.49 -15.93 21.21
C HIS A 146 4.40 -16.85 20.59
N GLY A 147 4.78 -18.02 20.08
CA GLY A 147 3.88 -18.96 19.42
C GLY A 147 3.69 -18.65 17.93
N ARG A 148 2.97 -19.55 17.26
CA ARG A 148 2.59 -19.41 15.83
C ARG A 148 1.07 -19.36 15.75
N PHE A 149 0.54 -18.26 15.29
CA PHE A 149 -0.90 -18.06 15.12
C PHE A 149 -1.26 -17.80 13.66
N MET A 150 -0.65 -16.78 13.07
CA MET A 150 -0.74 -16.46 11.64
C MET A 150 0.58 -15.85 11.17
N ARG A 151 0.80 -15.84 9.86
CA ARG A 151 1.93 -15.12 9.27
C ARG A 151 1.74 -13.63 9.51
N THR A 152 2.75 -12.98 10.08
CA THR A 152 2.77 -11.53 10.26
C THR A 152 3.18 -10.83 8.97
N SER A 153 2.69 -9.62 8.76
CA SER A 153 3.03 -8.79 7.61
C SER A 153 3.12 -7.33 8.02
N THR A 154 3.65 -6.51 7.12
CA THR A 154 3.73 -5.07 7.30
C THR A 154 2.47 -4.33 6.84
N ASN A 155 1.46 -5.02 6.32
CA ASN A 155 0.22 -4.43 5.80
C ASN A 155 -0.46 -3.52 6.83
N GLY A 156 -0.67 -2.25 6.48
CA GLY A 156 -1.26 -1.25 7.36
C GLY A 156 -0.29 -0.61 8.38
N ILE A 157 1.02 -0.89 8.30
CA ILE A 157 2.03 -0.14 9.06
C ILE A 157 2.45 1.06 8.23
N ALA A 158 2.22 2.24 8.77
CA ALA A 158 2.59 3.47 8.10
C ALA A 158 3.12 4.50 9.11
N SER A 159 3.89 5.43 8.60
CA SER A 159 4.42 6.56 9.36
C SER A 159 3.90 7.89 8.84
N GLY A 160 3.88 8.87 9.73
CA GLY A 160 3.49 10.24 9.44
C GLY A 160 4.08 11.21 10.46
N ASN A 161 3.86 12.49 10.23
CA ASN A 161 4.22 13.53 11.19
C ASN A 161 3.19 13.67 12.32
N THR A 162 2.01 13.08 12.14
CA THR A 162 0.94 13.00 13.14
C THR A 162 0.30 11.61 13.11
N PHE A 163 -0.43 11.28 14.19
CA PHE A 163 -1.18 10.02 14.27
C PHE A 163 -2.20 9.89 13.12
N ASN A 164 -3.00 10.92 12.85
CA ASN A 164 -4.01 10.89 11.79
C ASN A 164 -3.37 10.72 10.41
N GLU A 165 -2.23 11.39 10.15
CA GLU A 165 -1.47 11.21 8.92
C GLU A 165 -1.02 9.75 8.75
N ALA A 166 -0.39 9.18 9.76
CA ALA A 166 0.07 7.78 9.73
C ALA A 166 -1.12 6.81 9.61
N ALA A 167 -2.20 7.02 10.36
CA ALA A 167 -3.39 6.18 10.32
C ALA A 167 -4.07 6.20 8.94
N LEU A 168 -4.18 7.38 8.29
CA LEU A 168 -4.72 7.50 6.94
C LEU A 168 -3.91 6.70 5.92
N TYR A 169 -2.58 6.79 5.95
CA TYR A 169 -1.74 6.03 5.03
C TYR A 169 -1.77 4.54 5.29
N GLY A 170 -1.81 4.12 6.57
CA GLY A 170 -1.99 2.72 6.94
C GLY A 170 -3.33 2.18 6.47
N LEU A 171 -4.42 2.95 6.60
CA LEU A 171 -5.75 2.57 6.15
C LEU A 171 -5.81 2.47 4.61
N CYS A 172 -5.21 3.43 3.89
CA CYS A 172 -5.08 3.36 2.44
C CYS A 172 -4.31 2.11 1.99
N GLU A 173 -3.24 1.70 2.69
CA GLU A 173 -2.52 0.47 2.36
C GLU A 173 -3.37 -0.78 2.58
N VAL A 174 -4.13 -0.85 3.68
CA VAL A 174 -5.03 -1.98 3.94
C VAL A 174 -6.09 -2.12 2.84
N ILE A 175 -6.67 -0.99 2.39
CA ILE A 175 -7.63 -0.95 1.26
C ILE A 175 -6.95 -1.38 -0.05
N GLU A 176 -5.72 -0.95 -0.30
CA GLU A 176 -4.93 -1.33 -1.46
C GLU A 176 -4.70 -2.84 -1.53
N ARG A 177 -4.32 -3.44 -0.39
CA ARG A 177 -4.08 -4.88 -0.29
C ARG A 177 -5.36 -5.70 -0.43
N ASP A 178 -6.50 -5.19 0.06
CA ASP A 178 -7.82 -5.78 -0.18
C ASP A 178 -8.16 -5.79 -1.67
N ALA A 179 -8.08 -4.64 -2.33
CA ALA A 179 -8.35 -4.53 -3.77
C ALA A 179 -7.45 -5.45 -4.61
N TRP A 180 -6.16 -5.49 -4.31
CA TRP A 180 -5.23 -6.43 -4.95
C TRP A 180 -5.62 -7.89 -4.70
N SER A 181 -6.00 -8.23 -3.48
CA SER A 181 -6.43 -9.59 -3.12
C SER A 181 -7.67 -10.02 -3.89
N LEU A 182 -8.62 -9.12 -4.11
CA LEU A 182 -9.81 -9.38 -4.93
C LEU A 182 -9.44 -9.64 -6.41
N VAL A 183 -8.48 -8.90 -6.96
CA VAL A 183 -7.93 -9.14 -8.30
C VAL A 183 -7.25 -10.51 -8.38
N GLU A 184 -6.42 -10.88 -7.41
CA GLU A 184 -5.73 -12.17 -7.38
C GLU A 184 -6.72 -13.33 -7.26
N ALA A 185 -7.75 -13.20 -6.43
CA ALA A 185 -8.77 -14.22 -6.23
C ALA A 185 -9.69 -14.37 -7.45
N SER A 186 -10.15 -13.28 -8.05
CA SER A 186 -11.04 -13.30 -9.21
C SER A 186 -10.31 -13.56 -10.53
N GLY A 187 -9.03 -13.17 -10.63
CA GLY A 187 -8.26 -13.17 -11.88
C GLY A 187 -8.68 -12.05 -12.85
N ILE A 188 -9.40 -11.02 -12.37
CA ILE A 188 -9.87 -9.86 -13.16
C ILE A 188 -9.21 -8.59 -12.59
N ALA A 189 -8.36 -7.94 -13.34
CA ALA A 189 -7.57 -6.77 -12.92
C ALA A 189 -8.24 -5.43 -13.27
N GLY A 190 -9.55 -5.35 -13.17
CA GLY A 190 -10.30 -4.11 -13.44
C GLY A 190 -10.15 -3.58 -14.87
N LYS A 191 -10.64 -2.38 -15.12
CA LYS A 191 -10.56 -1.74 -16.44
C LYS A 191 -9.21 -1.03 -16.63
N VAL A 192 -8.69 -1.08 -17.85
CA VAL A 192 -7.56 -0.24 -18.26
C VAL A 192 -8.02 1.21 -18.33
N ILE A 193 -7.25 2.10 -17.77
CA ILE A 193 -7.53 3.55 -17.79
C ILE A 193 -7.02 4.13 -19.10
N ASP A 194 -7.85 4.92 -19.77
CA ASP A 194 -7.44 5.73 -20.91
C ASP A 194 -6.62 6.93 -20.42
N ILE A 195 -5.30 6.87 -20.61
CA ILE A 195 -4.37 7.92 -20.17
C ILE A 195 -4.57 9.26 -20.91
N ASP A 196 -5.17 9.23 -22.10
CA ASP A 196 -5.48 10.45 -22.86
C ASP A 196 -6.60 11.27 -22.17
N THR A 197 -7.39 10.64 -21.30
CA THR A 197 -8.47 11.28 -20.55
C THR A 197 -8.04 11.86 -19.18
N ILE A 198 -6.76 11.76 -18.83
CA ILE A 198 -6.22 12.45 -17.64
C ILE A 198 -6.36 13.96 -17.87
N PRO A 199 -6.96 14.74 -16.97
CA PRO A 199 -7.18 16.17 -17.16
C PRO A 199 -5.89 16.94 -17.43
N GLU A 200 -5.96 17.91 -18.34
CA GLU A 200 -4.87 18.85 -18.62
C GLU A 200 -5.03 20.11 -17.78
N LYS A 201 -3.91 20.68 -17.34
CA LYS A 201 -3.92 21.97 -16.68
C LYS A 201 -4.16 23.04 -17.76
N PRO A 202 -5.16 23.94 -17.62
CA PRO A 202 -5.34 25.07 -18.50
C PRO A 202 -4.07 25.92 -18.58
N SER A 203 -3.81 26.54 -19.73
CA SER A 203 -2.71 27.49 -19.87
C SER A 203 -2.88 28.65 -18.87
N GLU A 204 -1.77 29.19 -18.36
CA GLU A 204 -1.71 30.18 -17.26
C GLU A 204 -2.63 31.42 -17.39
N ALA A 205 -3.35 31.56 -18.50
CA ALA A 205 -4.27 32.70 -18.76
C ALA A 205 -5.59 32.64 -17.93
N ASP A 206 -5.96 31.49 -17.34
CA ASP A 206 -7.30 31.30 -16.76
C ASP A 206 -7.37 31.32 -15.21
N GLY A 207 -6.36 31.85 -14.54
CA GLY A 207 -6.50 32.26 -13.13
C GLY A 207 -6.84 31.18 -12.09
N ALA A 208 -6.72 29.89 -12.40
CA ALA A 208 -7.03 28.79 -11.49
C ALA A 208 -5.87 28.48 -10.54
N SER A 209 -5.53 29.42 -9.63
CA SER A 209 -4.54 29.16 -8.57
C SER A 209 -5.20 29.16 -7.20
N ALA A 210 -4.79 28.24 -6.32
CA ALA A 210 -5.18 28.08 -4.93
C ALA A 210 -6.59 27.50 -4.62
N SER A 211 -7.14 26.67 -5.50
CA SER A 211 -8.35 25.88 -5.22
C SER A 211 -8.04 24.38 -5.19
N ALA A 212 -8.88 23.58 -4.53
CA ALA A 212 -8.78 22.11 -4.57
C ALA A 212 -8.76 21.56 -6.00
N ALA A 213 -9.48 22.20 -6.93
CA ALA A 213 -9.46 21.87 -8.34
C ALA A 213 -8.09 22.15 -9.00
N GLY A 214 -7.43 23.26 -8.64
CA GLY A 214 -6.08 23.59 -9.15
C GLY A 214 -5.04 22.59 -8.66
N GLU A 215 -5.06 22.21 -7.41
CA GLU A 215 -4.16 21.20 -6.86
C GLU A 215 -4.36 19.81 -7.54
N TYR A 216 -5.61 19.42 -7.78
CA TYR A 216 -5.91 18.19 -8.52
C TYR A 216 -5.31 18.20 -9.93
N LEU A 217 -5.42 19.33 -10.65
CA LEU A 217 -4.84 19.47 -11.98
C LEU A 217 -3.31 19.47 -11.95
N ASP A 218 -2.68 20.02 -10.91
CA ASP A 218 -1.24 19.91 -10.71
C ASP A 218 -0.81 18.44 -10.55
N LYS A 219 -1.57 17.65 -9.77
CA LYS A 219 -1.32 16.21 -9.65
C LYS A 219 -1.55 15.45 -10.95
N CYS A 220 -2.52 15.83 -11.77
CA CYS A 220 -2.69 15.27 -13.10
C CYS A 220 -1.50 15.58 -14.02
N ALA A 221 -0.94 16.80 -13.95
CA ALA A 221 0.25 17.17 -14.71
C ALA A 221 1.50 16.39 -14.25
N GLU A 222 1.70 16.21 -12.94
CA GLU A 222 2.76 15.37 -12.38
C GLU A 222 2.63 13.90 -12.87
N LEU A 223 1.42 13.35 -12.88
CA LEU A 223 1.16 12.00 -13.39
C LEU A 223 1.52 11.87 -14.88
N ARG A 224 1.10 12.85 -15.72
CA ARG A 224 1.44 12.86 -17.16
C ARG A 224 2.94 12.89 -17.38
N GLU A 225 3.67 13.69 -16.59
CA GLU A 225 5.13 13.76 -16.66
C GLU A 225 5.79 12.43 -16.28
N LEU A 226 5.31 11.74 -15.25
CA LEU A 226 5.80 10.41 -14.88
C LEU A 226 5.59 9.40 -16.01
N LEU A 227 4.40 9.34 -16.59
CA LEU A 227 4.09 8.45 -17.71
C LEU A 227 4.95 8.75 -18.93
N ARG A 228 5.18 10.05 -19.22
CA ARG A 228 6.07 10.48 -20.30
C ARG A 228 7.51 9.99 -20.07
N ARG A 229 8.05 10.07 -18.85
CA ARG A 229 9.40 9.54 -18.56
C ARG A 229 9.53 8.06 -18.86
N PHE A 230 8.53 7.25 -18.54
CA PHE A 230 8.51 5.84 -18.90
C PHE A 230 8.49 5.64 -20.41
N ALA A 231 7.58 6.33 -21.13
CA ALA A 231 7.43 6.23 -22.57
C ALA A 231 8.69 6.67 -23.34
N ASP A 232 9.30 7.80 -22.97
CA ASP A 232 10.55 8.31 -23.56
C ASP A 232 11.70 7.31 -23.43
N ASN A 233 11.66 6.46 -22.40
CA ASN A 233 12.63 5.39 -22.14
C ASN A 233 12.23 4.02 -22.71
N GLY A 234 11.12 3.96 -23.49
CA GLY A 234 10.65 2.74 -24.14
C GLY A 234 10.17 1.68 -23.14
N VAL A 235 9.51 2.13 -22.09
CA VAL A 235 8.81 1.28 -21.11
C VAL A 235 7.34 1.65 -21.14
N ASP A 236 6.50 0.71 -21.55
CA ASP A 236 5.06 0.89 -21.55
C ASP A 236 4.52 0.81 -20.13
N VAL A 237 3.58 1.70 -19.77
CA VAL A 237 2.86 1.66 -18.49
C VAL A 237 1.37 1.57 -18.78
N ILE A 238 0.74 0.53 -18.22
CA ILE A 238 -0.71 0.33 -18.26
C ILE A 238 -1.26 0.71 -16.88
N LEU A 239 -2.16 1.69 -16.83
CA LEU A 239 -2.90 2.02 -15.62
C LEU A 239 -4.20 1.22 -15.58
N ARG A 240 -4.58 0.71 -14.39
CA ARG A 240 -5.82 -0.03 -14.16
C ARG A 240 -6.57 0.49 -12.96
N ASP A 241 -7.86 0.71 -13.12
CA ASP A 241 -8.78 0.98 -12.01
C ASP A 241 -9.16 -0.35 -11.35
N ILE A 242 -8.60 -0.61 -10.18
CA ILE A 242 -8.88 -1.80 -9.35
C ILE A 242 -9.68 -1.43 -8.09
N THR A 243 -10.33 -0.27 -8.10
CA THR A 243 -11.17 0.21 -7.01
C THR A 243 -12.20 -0.85 -6.63
N ALA A 244 -12.26 -1.19 -5.34
CA ALA A 244 -13.21 -2.15 -4.79
C ALA A 244 -14.58 -1.49 -4.52
N ASP A 245 -15.48 -2.25 -3.93
CA ASP A 245 -16.86 -1.83 -3.58
C ASP A 245 -16.94 -0.65 -2.60
N ASN A 246 -15.88 -0.41 -1.82
CA ASN A 246 -15.77 0.76 -0.93
C ASN A 246 -15.70 2.09 -1.70
N GLY A 247 -15.34 2.07 -2.99
CA GLY A 247 -15.26 3.24 -3.85
C GLY A 247 -14.07 4.16 -3.58
N ILE A 248 -13.09 3.74 -2.78
CA ILE A 248 -11.85 4.49 -2.57
C ILE A 248 -10.91 4.21 -3.74
N PRO A 249 -10.48 5.24 -4.51
CA PRO A 249 -9.66 5.06 -5.69
C PRO A 249 -8.42 4.25 -5.41
N THR A 250 -8.31 3.10 -6.08
CA THR A 250 -7.15 2.21 -6.02
C THR A 250 -6.71 1.90 -7.43
N ILE A 251 -5.49 2.29 -7.77
CA ILE A 251 -4.95 2.19 -9.12
C ILE A 251 -3.72 1.29 -9.11
N ALA A 252 -3.63 0.40 -10.09
CA ALA A 252 -2.43 -0.38 -10.38
C ALA A 252 -1.76 0.18 -11.63
N ALA A 253 -0.42 0.31 -11.58
CA ALA A 253 0.44 0.62 -12.71
C ALA A 253 1.27 -0.62 -13.04
N VAL A 254 1.26 -1.04 -14.29
CA VAL A 254 1.95 -2.24 -14.77
C VAL A 254 2.97 -1.82 -15.81
N SER A 255 4.26 -2.07 -15.57
CA SER A 255 5.32 -1.71 -16.50
C SER A 255 5.78 -2.88 -17.35
N ASP A 256 5.95 -2.62 -18.65
CA ASP A 256 6.45 -3.56 -19.64
C ASP A 256 7.65 -2.95 -20.37
N ASP A 257 8.83 -3.46 -20.11
CA ASP A 257 10.04 -3.05 -20.81
C ASP A 257 10.18 -3.81 -22.12
N VAL A 258 9.48 -3.33 -23.15
CA VAL A 258 9.43 -3.96 -24.47
C VAL A 258 10.77 -3.97 -25.20
N ARG A 259 11.75 -3.15 -24.76
CA ARG A 259 13.11 -3.11 -25.32
C ARG A 259 14.02 -4.17 -24.73
N LEU A 260 14.03 -4.28 -23.39
CA LEU A 260 14.91 -5.24 -22.70
C LEU A 260 14.31 -6.64 -22.69
N LYS A 261 12.98 -6.75 -22.61
CA LYS A 261 12.25 -8.02 -22.47
C LYS A 261 12.77 -8.87 -21.32
N ASP A 262 13.22 -8.21 -20.25
CA ASP A 262 13.61 -8.87 -19.01
C ASP A 262 12.36 -9.19 -18.18
N PRO A 263 12.06 -10.49 -17.92
CA PRO A 263 10.87 -10.86 -17.16
C PRO A 263 10.89 -10.39 -15.70
N SER A 264 12.04 -10.05 -15.14
CA SER A 264 12.15 -9.48 -13.81
C SER A 264 11.68 -8.02 -13.74
N LEU A 265 11.66 -7.32 -14.89
CA LEU A 265 11.21 -5.93 -15.02
C LEU A 265 9.74 -5.78 -15.41
N LEU A 266 9.00 -6.89 -15.51
CA LEU A 266 7.54 -6.90 -15.54
C LEU A 266 7.02 -6.60 -14.13
N CYS A 267 6.98 -5.32 -13.77
CA CYS A 267 6.68 -4.86 -12.43
C CYS A 267 5.27 -4.30 -12.32
N ILE A 268 4.72 -4.40 -11.12
CA ILE A 268 3.41 -3.83 -10.76
C ILE A 268 3.65 -2.94 -9.54
N GLY A 269 3.09 -1.75 -9.58
CA GLY A 269 2.97 -0.85 -8.43
C GLY A 269 1.50 -0.55 -8.19
N MET A 270 1.16 -0.22 -6.96
CA MET A 270 -0.20 0.11 -6.59
C MET A 270 -0.25 1.41 -5.80
N GLY A 271 -1.41 2.02 -5.77
CA GLY A 271 -1.64 3.22 -4.99
C GLY A 271 -3.11 3.40 -4.68
N THR A 272 -3.41 3.69 -3.42
CA THR A 272 -4.72 4.06 -2.93
C THR A 272 -4.68 5.46 -2.36
N SER A 273 -5.66 6.27 -2.71
CA SER A 273 -5.83 7.62 -2.19
C SER A 273 -7.26 8.11 -2.46
N LEU A 274 -7.72 9.09 -1.73
CA LEU A 274 -8.97 9.80 -1.99
C LEU A 274 -8.96 10.61 -3.30
N SER A 275 -7.77 10.87 -3.85
CA SER A 275 -7.57 11.47 -5.17
C SER A 275 -7.06 10.42 -6.16
N PRO A 276 -7.76 10.16 -7.29
CA PRO A 276 -7.30 9.21 -8.30
C PRO A 276 -5.95 9.60 -8.91
N ALA A 277 -5.65 10.90 -9.04
CA ALA A 277 -4.35 11.37 -9.51
C ALA A 277 -3.22 10.99 -8.55
N VAL A 278 -3.43 11.18 -7.24
CA VAL A 278 -2.47 10.77 -6.21
C VAL A 278 -2.34 9.25 -6.16
N ALA A 279 -3.44 8.50 -6.26
CA ALA A 279 -3.40 7.03 -6.33
C ALA A 279 -2.57 6.55 -7.52
N ALA A 280 -2.76 7.15 -8.71
CA ALA A 280 -1.99 6.82 -9.90
C ALA A 280 -0.51 7.19 -9.78
N ILE A 281 -0.17 8.37 -9.23
CA ILE A 281 1.22 8.77 -8.95
C ILE A 281 1.90 7.76 -8.03
N ARG A 282 1.23 7.33 -6.95
CA ARG A 282 1.75 6.30 -6.03
C ARG A 282 2.01 4.99 -6.77
N ALA A 283 1.07 4.54 -7.59
CA ALA A 283 1.20 3.32 -8.39
C ALA A 283 2.39 3.39 -9.36
N VAL A 284 2.53 4.50 -10.11
CA VAL A 284 3.61 4.67 -11.08
C VAL A 284 4.97 4.79 -10.40
N THR A 285 5.08 5.55 -9.32
CA THR A 285 6.34 5.66 -8.55
C THR A 285 6.70 4.33 -7.88
N GLU A 286 5.72 3.53 -7.42
CA GLU A 286 5.95 2.19 -6.89
C GLU A 286 6.41 1.21 -7.97
N THR A 287 5.92 1.36 -9.20
CA THR A 287 6.42 0.59 -10.34
C THR A 287 7.90 0.89 -10.60
N ALA A 288 8.31 2.17 -10.54
CA ALA A 288 9.72 2.56 -10.66
C ALA A 288 10.58 2.00 -9.50
N GLN A 289 10.08 2.07 -8.25
CA GLN A 289 10.71 1.47 -7.09
C GLN A 289 10.86 -0.05 -7.24
N SER A 290 9.83 -0.74 -7.73
CA SER A 290 9.85 -2.18 -7.95
C SER A 290 10.88 -2.58 -9.00
N ARG A 291 10.99 -1.83 -10.11
CA ARG A 291 12.04 -2.01 -11.13
C ARG A 291 13.43 -1.84 -10.54
N LEU A 292 13.66 -0.74 -9.82
CA LEU A 292 14.95 -0.47 -9.16
C LEU A 292 15.29 -1.51 -8.09
N THR A 293 14.32 -2.05 -7.38
CA THR A 293 14.51 -3.17 -6.45
C THR A 293 15.07 -4.40 -7.18
N GLN A 294 14.55 -4.74 -8.35
CA GLN A 294 15.04 -5.85 -9.16
C GLN A 294 16.43 -5.58 -9.75
N ILE A 295 16.67 -4.37 -10.25
CA ILE A 295 17.96 -3.96 -10.84
C ILE A 295 19.05 -3.91 -9.76
N HIS A 296 18.75 -3.33 -8.61
CA HIS A 296 19.69 -3.22 -7.48
C HIS A 296 20.01 -4.59 -6.86
N GLY A 297 19.00 -5.50 -6.80
CA GLY A 297 19.20 -6.88 -6.35
C GLY A 297 19.64 -7.04 -4.89
N ALA A 298 19.49 -6.02 -4.04
CA ALA A 298 19.99 -6.05 -2.67
C ALA A 298 18.97 -6.57 -1.65
N ARG A 299 17.69 -6.80 -2.06
CA ARG A 299 16.64 -7.33 -1.17
C ARG A 299 16.68 -8.85 -1.15
N GLU A 300 16.41 -9.42 0.03
CA GLU A 300 16.43 -10.85 0.30
C GLU A 300 15.23 -11.61 -0.27
N ASP A 301 14.14 -10.91 -0.62
CA ASP A 301 12.86 -11.47 -1.05
C ASP A 301 12.66 -11.51 -2.58
N THR A 302 13.73 -11.54 -3.36
CA THR A 302 13.69 -11.49 -4.85
C THR A 302 13.59 -12.85 -5.53
N THR A 303 13.32 -13.93 -4.81
CA THR A 303 13.26 -15.31 -5.36
C THR A 303 12.26 -15.50 -6.51
N GLU A 304 11.14 -14.75 -6.50
CA GLU A 304 10.16 -14.79 -7.59
C GLU A 304 10.73 -14.28 -8.92
N ALA A 305 11.65 -13.30 -8.87
CA ALA A 305 12.31 -12.78 -10.07
C ALA A 305 13.19 -13.84 -10.74
N GLU A 306 13.87 -14.68 -9.97
CA GLU A 306 14.66 -15.79 -10.50
C GLU A 306 13.78 -16.81 -11.21
N PHE A 307 12.63 -17.15 -10.63
CA PHE A 307 11.65 -18.02 -11.29
C PHE A 307 11.14 -17.43 -12.60
N ARG A 308 10.81 -16.11 -12.62
CA ARG A 308 10.39 -15.41 -13.84
C ARG A 308 11.47 -15.45 -14.93
N LYS A 309 12.75 -15.31 -14.57
CA LYS A 309 13.88 -15.45 -15.51
C LYS A 309 13.95 -16.86 -16.12
N GLN A 310 13.69 -17.91 -15.33
CA GLN A 310 13.70 -19.28 -15.83
C GLN A 310 12.59 -19.55 -16.83
N ILE A 311 11.37 -19.02 -16.62
CA ILE A 311 10.23 -19.24 -17.52
C ILE A 311 10.22 -18.31 -18.73
N GLY A 312 10.96 -17.22 -18.69
CA GLY A 312 11.14 -16.24 -19.75
C GLY A 312 10.03 -15.19 -19.87
N TYR A 313 10.31 -14.13 -20.62
CA TYR A 313 9.47 -12.94 -20.73
C TYR A 313 8.05 -13.23 -21.27
N ASP A 314 7.92 -13.87 -22.43
CA ASP A 314 6.61 -14.11 -23.07
C ASP A 314 5.71 -15.02 -22.22
N ARG A 315 6.31 -16.01 -21.54
CA ARG A 315 5.54 -16.91 -20.67
C ARG A 315 5.11 -16.20 -19.40
N THR A 316 5.98 -15.40 -18.80
CA THR A 316 5.64 -14.58 -17.63
C THR A 316 4.47 -13.65 -17.95
N LYS A 317 4.52 -12.95 -19.08
CA LYS A 317 3.47 -12.04 -19.52
C LYS A 317 2.13 -12.77 -19.77
N ARG A 318 2.16 -13.96 -20.41
CA ARG A 318 0.94 -14.76 -20.61
C ARG A 318 0.32 -15.27 -19.30
N LEU A 319 1.14 -15.70 -18.33
CA LEU A 319 0.65 -16.14 -17.02
C LEU A 319 0.01 -14.99 -16.25
N ASN A 320 0.48 -13.78 -16.47
CA ASN A 320 -0.01 -12.55 -15.85
C ASN A 320 -0.92 -11.73 -16.80
N LYS A 321 -1.59 -12.40 -17.77
CA LYS A 321 -2.44 -11.75 -18.77
C LYS A 321 -3.47 -10.78 -18.16
N LYS A 322 -3.99 -11.07 -16.98
CA LYS A 322 -4.92 -10.17 -16.27
C LYS A 322 -4.35 -8.76 -16.07
N TRP A 323 -3.04 -8.67 -15.84
CA TRP A 323 -2.33 -7.41 -15.61
C TRP A 323 -1.88 -6.72 -16.92
N PHE A 324 -1.36 -7.51 -17.88
CA PHE A 324 -0.73 -7.01 -19.11
C PHE A 324 -1.67 -6.93 -20.33
N GLY A 325 -2.89 -7.49 -20.24
CA GLY A 325 -3.84 -7.43 -21.35
C GLY A 325 -4.45 -6.05 -21.50
N VAL A 326 -4.46 -5.52 -22.72
CA VAL A 326 -5.13 -4.26 -23.08
C VAL A 326 -6.34 -4.60 -23.97
N PRO A 327 -7.51 -3.97 -23.78
CA PRO A 327 -8.67 -4.20 -24.64
C PRO A 327 -8.39 -3.68 -26.05
N GLU A 328 -9.05 -4.28 -27.06
CA GLU A 328 -8.93 -3.86 -28.47
C GLU A 328 -9.74 -2.59 -28.76
N SER A 329 -10.88 -2.42 -28.08
CA SER A 329 -11.74 -1.24 -28.25
C SER A 329 -11.43 -0.17 -27.21
N LYS A 330 -11.40 1.10 -27.64
CA LYS A 330 -11.32 2.25 -26.73
C LYS A 330 -12.56 2.39 -25.85
N ASP A 331 -13.71 1.89 -26.28
CA ASP A 331 -14.95 1.94 -25.51
C ASP A 331 -14.91 1.07 -24.23
N ASP A 332 -13.99 0.09 -24.20
CA ASP A 332 -13.76 -0.75 -23.03
C ASP A 332 -12.81 -0.13 -22.00
N LEU A 333 -12.19 1.01 -22.34
CA LEU A 333 -11.31 1.73 -21.43
C LEU A 333 -12.12 2.49 -20.36
N ARG A 334 -11.47 2.76 -19.24
CA ARG A 334 -12.01 3.60 -18.17
C ARG A 334 -11.59 5.04 -18.39
N ASN A 335 -12.53 5.96 -18.50
CA ASN A 335 -12.23 7.38 -18.47
C ASN A 335 -11.69 7.76 -17.08
N PHE A 336 -10.54 8.42 -17.02
CA PHE A 336 -9.91 8.81 -15.76
C PHE A 336 -10.77 9.78 -14.95
N ALA A 337 -11.49 10.68 -15.62
CA ALA A 337 -12.37 11.66 -14.98
C ALA A 337 -13.60 11.02 -14.30
N ASP A 338 -13.98 9.78 -14.70
CA ASP A 338 -15.09 9.05 -14.09
C ASP A 338 -14.72 8.29 -12.82
N ILE A 339 -13.42 8.27 -12.43
CA ILE A 339 -12.99 7.65 -11.18
C ILE A 339 -13.41 8.58 -10.03
N PRO A 340 -14.15 8.08 -9.03
CA PRO A 340 -14.60 8.91 -7.91
C PRO A 340 -13.43 9.61 -7.21
N ARG A 341 -13.64 10.84 -6.78
CA ARG A 341 -12.70 11.58 -5.96
C ARG A 341 -13.43 12.20 -4.77
N PHE A 342 -12.74 12.27 -3.65
CA PHE A 342 -13.17 13.06 -2.52
C PHE A 342 -12.66 14.49 -2.69
N GLU A 343 -13.55 15.46 -2.65
CA GLU A 343 -13.21 16.86 -2.64
C GLU A 343 -13.13 17.29 -1.16
N ALA A 344 -11.92 17.24 -0.60
CA ALA A 344 -11.68 17.83 0.70
C ALA A 344 -11.82 19.36 0.58
N ASP A 345 -12.51 19.99 1.53
CA ASP A 345 -12.45 21.43 1.68
C ASP A 345 -10.98 21.81 1.90
N TYR A 346 -10.41 22.57 0.96
CA TYR A 346 -9.04 23.04 1.05
C TYR A 346 -8.88 23.96 2.27
N CYS A 347 -8.31 23.41 3.33
CA CYS A 347 -8.12 24.12 4.62
C CYS A 347 -6.88 25.02 4.65
N GLY A 348 -6.46 25.61 3.52
CA GLY A 348 -5.45 26.69 3.51
C GLY A 348 -4.10 26.37 4.16
N GLY A 349 -3.66 25.08 4.16
CA GLY A 349 -2.30 24.72 4.55
C GLY A 349 -2.12 23.88 5.81
N VAL A 350 -3.14 23.58 6.59
CA VAL A 350 -3.02 22.66 7.73
C VAL A 350 -3.98 21.48 7.54
N CYS A 351 -3.45 20.33 7.07
CA CYS A 351 -4.19 19.09 6.99
C CYS A 351 -4.04 18.33 8.31
N ASP A 352 -5.12 18.11 9.03
CA ASP A 352 -5.16 17.25 10.21
C ASP A 352 -5.59 15.81 9.89
N PHE A 353 -6.04 15.57 8.65
CA PHE A 353 -6.50 14.29 8.10
C PHE A 353 -7.70 13.64 8.81
N SER A 354 -8.35 14.34 9.74
CA SER A 354 -9.50 13.79 10.46
C SER A 354 -10.71 13.56 9.56
N LYS A 355 -11.00 14.50 8.64
CA LYS A 355 -12.11 14.42 7.68
C LYS A 355 -11.91 13.28 6.67
N GLU A 356 -10.68 13.10 6.20
CA GLU A 356 -10.31 12.02 5.30
C GLU A 356 -10.47 10.64 5.97
N LEU A 357 -10.04 10.51 7.22
CA LEU A 357 -10.23 9.30 8.01
C LEU A 357 -11.72 9.02 8.26
N GLU A 358 -12.51 10.03 8.62
CA GLU A 358 -13.95 9.92 8.81
C GLU A 358 -14.63 9.45 7.52
N TYR A 359 -14.37 10.10 6.39
CA TYR A 359 -14.92 9.72 5.09
C TYR A 359 -14.61 8.27 4.72
N ILE A 360 -13.34 7.83 4.84
CA ILE A 360 -12.97 6.45 4.54
C ILE A 360 -13.68 5.48 5.51
N SER A 361 -13.77 5.83 6.79
CA SER A 361 -14.44 5.02 7.80
C SER A 361 -15.92 4.84 7.48
N GLU A 362 -16.62 5.89 7.07
CA GLU A 362 -18.03 5.84 6.64
C GLU A 362 -18.19 4.96 5.38
N ARG A 363 -17.27 5.09 4.39
CA ARG A 363 -17.29 4.26 3.18
C ARG A 363 -17.12 2.77 3.52
N LEU A 364 -16.17 2.44 4.37
CA LEU A 364 -15.94 1.06 4.82
C LEU A 364 -17.11 0.53 5.65
N ALA A 365 -17.68 1.33 6.54
CA ALA A 365 -18.86 0.97 7.32
C ALA A 365 -20.08 0.67 6.41
N SER A 366 -20.27 1.45 5.33
CA SER A 366 -21.32 1.20 4.33
C SER A 366 -21.15 -0.13 3.59
N CYS A 367 -19.93 -0.68 3.56
CA CYS A 367 -19.60 -2.00 3.01
C CYS A 367 -19.61 -3.11 4.07
N GLY A 368 -20.05 -2.81 5.30
CA GLY A 368 -20.18 -3.79 6.38
C GLY A 368 -18.99 -3.91 7.32
N THR A 369 -17.98 -3.05 7.19
CA THR A 369 -16.87 -2.98 8.17
C THR A 369 -17.40 -2.50 9.51
N LYS A 370 -17.10 -3.25 10.59
CA LYS A 370 -17.54 -2.94 11.95
C LYS A 370 -16.49 -2.18 12.74
N HIS A 371 -15.23 -2.47 12.51
CA HIS A 371 -14.10 -1.99 13.29
C HIS A 371 -12.95 -1.56 12.37
N ILE A 372 -12.30 -0.46 12.74
CA ILE A 372 -11.04 0.00 12.16
C ILE A 372 -10.10 0.23 13.33
N PHE A 373 -9.23 -0.73 13.60
CA PHE A 373 -8.28 -0.61 14.70
C PHE A 373 -7.02 0.11 14.29
N ALA A 374 -6.50 0.92 15.21
CA ALA A 374 -5.19 1.53 15.09
C ALA A 374 -4.40 1.36 16.40
N ALA A 375 -3.11 1.03 16.26
CA ALA A 375 -2.18 0.97 17.36
C ALA A 375 -1.00 1.90 17.07
N SER A 376 -0.66 2.81 18.00
CA SER A 376 0.61 3.54 17.92
C SER A 376 1.76 2.58 18.22
N LEU A 377 2.69 2.48 17.28
CA LEU A 377 3.91 1.69 17.40
C LEU A 377 5.14 2.57 17.71
N SER A 378 4.95 3.88 17.86
CA SER A 378 6.04 4.82 18.11
C SER A 378 6.77 4.51 19.40
N THR A 379 8.09 4.30 19.33
CA THR A 379 8.99 4.09 20.47
C THR A 379 10.08 5.14 20.55
N LEU A 380 10.00 6.11 19.64
CA LEU A 380 10.96 7.17 19.48
C LEU A 380 10.41 8.45 20.13
N ASP A 381 11.26 9.16 20.86
CA ASP A 381 10.95 10.47 21.40
C ASP A 381 11.21 11.53 20.31
N ALA A 382 10.25 11.67 19.40
CA ALA A 382 10.32 12.59 18.27
C ALA A 382 8.92 12.86 17.72
N ASP A 383 8.77 14.01 17.05
CA ASP A 383 7.52 14.45 16.41
C ASP A 383 7.20 13.69 15.13
N ILE A 384 7.16 12.37 15.23
CA ILE A 384 6.72 11.45 14.19
C ILE A 384 5.90 10.33 14.80
N GLU A 385 4.98 9.78 14.04
CA GLU A 385 4.15 8.67 14.44
C GLU A 385 4.34 7.47 13.50
N VAL A 386 4.35 6.29 14.09
CA VAL A 386 4.23 5.02 13.38
C VAL A 386 2.99 4.32 13.89
N VAL A 387 2.08 3.99 13.00
CA VAL A 387 0.78 3.41 13.33
C VAL A 387 0.60 2.10 12.59
N ARG A 388 0.00 1.13 13.26
CA ARG A 388 -0.54 -0.07 12.63
C ARG A 388 -2.05 0.06 12.50
N VAL A 389 -2.59 -0.02 11.29
CA VAL A 389 -4.03 -0.10 11.04
C VAL A 389 -4.41 -1.54 10.73
N ILE A 390 -5.52 -2.01 11.34
CA ILE A 390 -6.08 -3.35 11.14
C ILE A 390 -7.58 -3.19 10.90
N VAL A 391 -8.07 -3.72 9.77
CA VAL A 391 -9.49 -3.72 9.43
C VAL A 391 -9.94 -5.18 9.27
N PRO A 392 -10.62 -5.75 10.29
CA PRO A 392 -11.14 -7.10 10.21
C PRO A 392 -12.05 -7.27 9.00
N GLY A 393 -11.92 -8.40 8.30
CA GLY A 393 -12.71 -8.72 7.11
C GLY A 393 -12.14 -8.21 5.78
N LEU A 394 -11.23 -7.22 5.76
CA LEU A 394 -10.48 -6.89 4.56
C LEU A 394 -9.41 -7.94 4.27
N GLU A 395 -9.19 -8.19 2.99
CA GLU A 395 -8.39 -9.33 2.51
C GLU A 395 -6.89 -9.02 2.47
N SER A 396 -6.11 -10.04 2.74
CA SER A 396 -4.66 -10.02 2.55
C SER A 396 -4.17 -11.21 1.70
N PHE A 397 -5.07 -11.83 0.94
CA PHE A 397 -4.81 -13.02 0.12
C PHE A 397 -3.66 -12.84 -0.87
N ALA A 398 -3.48 -11.63 -1.42
CA ALA A 398 -2.39 -11.32 -2.34
C ALA A 398 -0.99 -11.44 -1.70
N ILE A 399 -0.89 -11.23 -0.38
CA ILE A 399 0.37 -11.31 0.37
C ILE A 399 0.47 -12.58 1.22
N ASP A 400 -0.65 -13.22 1.55
CA ASP A 400 -0.74 -14.48 2.27
C ASP A 400 -1.86 -15.36 1.71
N ASN A 401 -1.53 -16.21 0.76
CA ASN A 401 -2.48 -17.05 0.03
C ASN A 401 -3.12 -18.17 0.90
N GLN A 402 -2.69 -18.36 2.12
CA GLN A 402 -3.32 -19.27 3.09
C GLN A 402 -4.53 -18.63 3.78
N ARG A 403 -4.70 -17.31 3.63
CA ARG A 403 -5.75 -16.52 4.29
C ARG A 403 -6.71 -15.97 3.24
N MET A 404 -7.70 -16.77 2.84
CA MET A 404 -8.75 -16.37 1.91
C MET A 404 -10.05 -16.13 2.68
N GLY A 405 -10.47 -14.89 2.80
CA GLY A 405 -11.70 -14.48 3.45
C GLY A 405 -12.93 -14.57 2.54
N GLU A 406 -14.03 -14.02 3.01
CA GLU A 406 -15.31 -14.08 2.32
C GLU A 406 -15.33 -13.22 1.05
N ARG A 407 -14.72 -12.05 1.08
CA ARG A 407 -14.63 -11.11 -0.06
C ARG A 407 -13.93 -11.77 -1.25
N CYS A 408 -12.78 -12.40 -1.02
CA CYS A 408 -12.05 -13.15 -2.06
C CYS A 408 -12.83 -14.36 -2.56
N ARG A 409 -13.51 -15.11 -1.67
CA ARG A 409 -14.36 -16.24 -2.09
C ARG A 409 -15.52 -15.78 -2.98
N ASN A 410 -16.15 -14.65 -2.65
CA ASN A 410 -17.23 -14.07 -3.44
C ASN A 410 -16.72 -13.54 -4.79
N ALA A 411 -15.60 -12.81 -4.81
CA ALA A 411 -14.96 -12.36 -6.06
C ALA A 411 -14.65 -13.54 -7.00
N ARG A 412 -14.15 -14.64 -6.44
CA ARG A 412 -13.87 -15.85 -7.21
C ARG A 412 -15.13 -16.54 -7.75
N ARG A 413 -16.24 -16.56 -6.99
CA ARG A 413 -17.54 -17.13 -7.43
C ARG A 413 -18.14 -16.30 -8.55
N ASN A 414 -18.14 -14.96 -8.44
CA ASN A 414 -18.72 -14.07 -9.43
C ASN A 414 -18.05 -14.18 -10.80
N ARG A 415 -16.75 -14.51 -10.87
CA ARG A 415 -16.07 -14.85 -12.11
C ARG A 415 -16.72 -16.01 -12.85
N PHE A 416 -17.11 -17.08 -12.15
CA PHE A 416 -17.70 -18.27 -12.76
C PHE A 416 -19.18 -18.05 -13.15
N SER A 417 -19.91 -17.15 -12.48
CA SER A 417 -21.29 -16.78 -12.83
C SER A 417 -21.35 -15.91 -14.07
N GLY A 418 -20.45 -14.92 -14.21
CA GLY A 418 -20.35 -14.07 -15.41
C GLY A 418 -19.90 -14.81 -16.67
N ALA A 419 -19.10 -15.87 -16.54
CA ALA A 419 -18.69 -16.69 -17.67
C ALA A 419 -19.85 -17.56 -18.24
N LYS A 420 -20.87 -17.88 -17.45
CA LYS A 420 -22.05 -18.65 -17.91
C LYS A 420 -23.04 -17.79 -18.69
N SER A 421 -23.09 -16.48 -18.46
CA SER A 421 -24.01 -15.57 -19.19
C SER A 421 -23.48 -15.11 -20.55
N GLN A 422 -22.22 -15.41 -20.90
CA GLN A 422 -21.63 -15.08 -22.20
C GLN A 422 -21.62 -16.29 -23.16
N THR A 423 -22.10 -17.46 -22.74
CA THR A 423 -22.18 -18.69 -23.53
C THR A 423 -23.61 -19.15 -23.83
N GLU A 424 -24.61 -18.37 -23.46
CA GLU A 424 -26.00 -18.45 -23.91
C GLU A 424 -26.32 -17.27 -24.88
#